data_6b4f85086724c10d5cc58287e0d90a4e
#
_entry.id   6b4f85086724c10d5cc58287e0d90a4e
#
_cell.length_a   1.000
_cell.length_b   1.000
_cell.length_c   1.000
_cell.angle_alpha   90.00
_cell.angle_beta   90.00
_cell.angle_gamma   90.00
#
_symmetry.space_group_name_H-M   'P 1'
#
loop_
_entity.id
_entity.type
_entity.pdbx_description
1 polymer ?
#
loop_
_entity_poly.entity_id
_entity_poly.type
_entity_poly.pdbx_seq_one_letter_code
_entity_poly.pdbx_strand_id
1 'polypeptide(L)'
;MTDVFFSATKKALGNITATYDTVWPTAVGLWNLRCLVNGVRKEYPTITEAELAAKFSLGSGIHGVNYKRAFGEHTWEQQQEKFAWILLNSTIPIFEEWLEELKRDYFHDMNIKHLQFPKKVKDEIDRLKENPSTVLSNSFHSTYLGKRERCYSKIVALMHCYRVFKEARNCYMHNGSKADTKLTDAYADYSPFATPEALDVSEVPEFPAPVLGEEIRLSLRGVVGFSYILIKILVSLDTELLCTANAEGEFISRYKEKHTLLRALKPDADKAKQQVSQYVRQCGFPTPLAVDDLILFLLSHHLVSR
;
A
#
# COMPACT_ATOMS: atom_id res chain seq x y z
N MET A 1 -1.91 -13.35 -2.62
CA MET A 1 -1.19 -12.32 -1.82
C MET A 1 0.12 -12.03 -2.52
N THR A 2 0.47 -10.79 -2.75
CA THR A 2 1.72 -10.41 -3.45
C THR A 2 2.92 -10.84 -2.61
N ASP A 3 3.82 -11.66 -3.19
CA ASP A 3 5.04 -12.08 -2.50
C ASP A 3 5.97 -10.88 -2.34
N VAL A 4 6.39 -10.56 -1.12
CA VAL A 4 7.27 -9.44 -0.78
C VAL A 4 8.37 -9.89 0.15
N PHE A 5 9.47 -9.15 0.18
CA PHE A 5 10.64 -9.52 0.98
C PHE A 5 10.46 -9.12 2.45
N PHE A 6 10.15 -7.84 2.74
CA PHE A 6 10.03 -7.37 4.12
C PHE A 6 8.67 -7.68 4.74
N SER A 7 8.69 -8.09 6.02
CA SER A 7 7.47 -8.30 6.83
C SER A 7 6.66 -7.02 6.96
N ALA A 8 7.31 -5.85 7.06
CA ALA A 8 6.66 -4.54 7.05
C ALA A 8 5.84 -4.31 5.76
N THR A 9 6.37 -4.71 4.60
CA THR A 9 5.64 -4.59 3.32
C THR A 9 4.43 -5.51 3.28
N LYS A 10 4.56 -6.74 3.79
CA LYS A 10 3.44 -7.66 3.90
C LYS A 10 2.33 -7.10 4.80
N LYS A 11 2.69 -6.49 5.92
CA LYS A 11 1.76 -5.81 6.84
C LYS A 11 1.07 -4.64 6.15
N ALA A 12 1.81 -3.77 5.46
CA ALA A 12 1.25 -2.63 4.75
C ALA A 12 0.22 -3.05 3.68
N LEU A 13 0.54 -4.07 2.88
CA LEU A 13 -0.40 -4.63 1.89
C LEU A 13 -1.64 -5.24 2.57
N GLY A 14 -1.46 -5.92 3.71
CA GLY A 14 -2.56 -6.43 4.53
C GLY A 14 -3.48 -5.33 5.03
N ASN A 15 -2.92 -4.21 5.50
CA ASN A 15 -3.67 -3.05 5.98
C ASN A 15 -4.46 -2.36 4.85
N ILE A 16 -3.86 -2.24 3.65
CA ILE A 16 -4.60 -1.76 2.47
C ILE A 16 -5.79 -2.69 2.18
N THR A 17 -5.57 -4.01 2.14
CA THR A 17 -6.65 -4.99 1.90
C THR A 17 -7.76 -4.87 2.95
N ALA A 18 -7.40 -4.83 4.25
CA ALA A 18 -8.37 -4.70 5.34
C ALA A 18 -9.21 -3.41 5.24
N THR A 19 -8.60 -2.30 4.76
CA THR A 19 -9.35 -1.06 4.50
C THR A 19 -10.43 -1.29 3.44
N TYR A 20 -10.10 -1.98 2.35
CA TYR A 20 -11.06 -2.30 1.30
C TYR A 20 -12.13 -3.30 1.75
N ASP A 21 -11.74 -4.31 2.55
CA ASP A 21 -12.68 -5.29 3.14
C ASP A 21 -13.72 -4.62 4.04
N THR A 22 -13.42 -3.43 4.56
CA THR A 22 -14.37 -2.63 5.35
C THR A 22 -15.19 -1.69 4.45
N VAL A 23 -14.54 -0.95 3.57
CA VAL A 23 -15.19 0.13 2.80
C VAL A 23 -16.13 -0.42 1.72
N TRP A 24 -15.76 -1.50 1.01
CA TRP A 24 -16.60 -2.04 -0.05
C TRP A 24 -17.94 -2.58 0.43
N PRO A 25 -18.01 -3.47 1.42
CA PRO A 25 -19.28 -3.93 1.96
C PRO A 25 -20.11 -2.78 2.53
N THR A 26 -19.46 -1.78 3.16
CA THR A 26 -20.14 -0.59 3.68
C THR A 26 -20.77 0.22 2.55
N ALA A 27 -20.03 0.46 1.45
CA ALA A 27 -20.56 1.21 0.30
C ALA A 27 -21.73 0.47 -0.37
N VAL A 28 -21.61 -0.85 -0.57
CA VAL A 28 -22.71 -1.68 -1.11
C VAL A 28 -23.91 -1.70 -0.16
N GLY A 29 -23.66 -1.85 1.15
CA GLY A 29 -24.74 -1.80 2.16
C GLY A 29 -25.45 -0.45 2.17
N LEU A 30 -24.68 0.66 2.08
CA LEU A 30 -25.26 2.01 2.02
C LEU A 30 -26.09 2.22 0.74
N TRP A 31 -25.61 1.73 -0.40
CA TRP A 31 -26.39 1.77 -1.65
C TRP A 31 -27.72 1.02 -1.53
N ASN A 32 -27.69 -0.21 -1.01
CA ASN A 32 -28.89 -1.01 -0.83
C ASN A 32 -29.88 -0.33 0.14
N LEU A 33 -29.36 0.18 1.26
CA LEU A 33 -30.17 0.91 2.23
C LEU A 33 -30.81 2.17 1.62
N ARG A 34 -30.05 2.92 0.80
CA ARG A 34 -30.55 4.06 0.03
C ARG A 34 -31.71 3.67 -0.87
N CYS A 35 -31.58 2.57 -1.61
CA CYS A 35 -32.64 2.07 -2.49
C CYS A 35 -33.91 1.72 -1.70
N LEU A 36 -33.74 1.00 -0.59
CA LEU A 36 -34.84 0.59 0.29
C LEU A 36 -35.56 1.80 0.92
N VAL A 37 -34.82 2.74 1.51
CA VAL A 37 -35.38 3.94 2.14
C VAL A 37 -36.13 4.80 1.11
N ASN A 38 -35.54 5.02 -0.07
CA ASN A 38 -36.17 5.80 -1.12
C ASN A 38 -37.44 5.11 -1.69
N GLY A 39 -37.42 3.77 -1.78
CA GLY A 39 -38.60 2.99 -2.14
C GLY A 39 -39.75 3.19 -1.16
N VAL A 40 -39.48 3.05 0.14
CA VAL A 40 -40.46 3.27 1.21
C VAL A 40 -41.00 4.72 1.20
N ARG A 41 -40.13 5.71 1.04
CA ARG A 41 -40.50 7.12 0.98
C ARG A 41 -41.39 7.45 -0.24
N LYS A 42 -41.16 6.77 -1.37
CA LYS A 42 -42.00 6.92 -2.56
C LYS A 42 -43.43 6.37 -2.35
N GLU A 43 -43.51 5.22 -1.66
CA GLU A 43 -44.79 4.57 -1.37
C GLU A 43 -45.54 5.27 -0.23
N TYR A 44 -44.82 5.74 0.79
CA TYR A 44 -45.39 6.43 1.95
C TYR A 44 -44.79 7.85 2.09
N PRO A 45 -45.26 8.85 1.32
CA PRO A 45 -44.64 10.19 1.30
C PRO A 45 -44.66 10.93 2.64
N THR A 46 -45.62 10.58 3.51
CA THR A 46 -45.81 11.19 4.84
C THR A 46 -45.02 10.53 5.96
N ILE A 47 -44.29 9.46 5.64
CA ILE A 47 -43.51 8.71 6.65
C ILE A 47 -42.55 9.64 7.43
N THR A 48 -42.51 9.49 8.74
CA THR A 48 -41.70 10.30 9.63
C THR A 48 -40.25 9.73 9.74
N GLU A 49 -39.30 10.54 10.25
CA GLU A 49 -37.96 10.05 10.56
C GLU A 49 -37.98 8.96 11.64
N ALA A 50 -38.85 9.08 12.64
CA ALA A 50 -38.99 8.07 13.69
C ALA A 50 -39.42 6.70 13.13
N GLU A 51 -40.38 6.69 12.19
CA GLU A 51 -40.83 5.46 11.53
C GLU A 51 -39.73 4.86 10.62
N LEU A 52 -38.96 5.70 9.91
CA LEU A 52 -37.80 5.23 9.12
C LEU A 52 -36.75 4.66 10.05
N ALA A 53 -36.42 5.32 11.17
CA ALA A 53 -35.45 4.84 12.13
C ALA A 53 -35.88 3.50 12.77
N ALA A 54 -37.16 3.40 13.16
CA ALA A 54 -37.74 2.16 13.69
C ALA A 54 -37.65 1.01 12.66
N LYS A 55 -37.84 1.30 11.36
CA LYS A 55 -37.78 0.29 10.30
C LYS A 55 -36.37 -0.14 9.93
N PHE A 56 -35.40 0.79 9.85
CA PHE A 56 -34.08 0.56 9.26
C PHE A 56 -32.91 0.54 10.25
N SER A 57 -33.08 1.06 11.49
CA SER A 57 -32.05 1.02 12.54
C SER A 57 -32.26 -0.09 13.56
N LEU A 58 -33.40 -0.79 13.54
CA LEU A 58 -33.72 -1.79 14.56
C LEU A 58 -32.64 -2.89 14.60
N GLY A 59 -32.11 -3.15 15.81
CA GLY A 59 -31.11 -4.18 16.02
C GLY A 59 -29.66 -3.77 15.69
N SER A 60 -29.44 -2.60 15.07
CA SER A 60 -28.08 -2.13 14.72
C SER A 60 -27.31 -1.53 15.89
N GLY A 61 -27.97 -1.14 16.96
CA GLY A 61 -27.38 -0.36 18.06
C GLY A 61 -27.04 1.10 17.68
N ILE A 62 -27.38 1.55 16.45
CA ILE A 62 -27.10 2.89 15.96
C ILE A 62 -28.37 3.74 16.07
N HIS A 63 -28.22 4.91 16.74
CA HIS A 63 -29.32 5.85 16.98
C HIS A 63 -29.03 7.20 16.32
N GLY A 64 -30.12 7.99 16.09
CA GLY A 64 -30.02 9.36 15.59
C GLY A 64 -29.72 9.48 14.09
N VAL A 65 -29.90 8.40 13.33
CA VAL A 65 -29.77 8.44 11.85
C VAL A 65 -30.91 9.25 11.26
N ASN A 66 -30.59 10.28 10.47
CA ASN A 66 -31.56 11.02 9.69
C ASN A 66 -31.60 10.49 8.25
N TYR A 67 -32.53 9.57 7.99
CA TYR A 67 -32.64 8.89 6.70
C TYR A 67 -33.14 9.81 5.56
N LYS A 68 -34.02 10.79 5.87
CA LYS A 68 -34.46 11.75 4.88
C LYS A 68 -33.33 12.62 4.38
N ARG A 69 -32.51 13.14 5.29
CA ARG A 69 -31.33 13.93 4.94
C ARG A 69 -30.29 13.07 4.21
N ALA A 70 -29.95 11.90 4.78
CA ALA A 70 -28.89 11.05 4.23
C ALA A 70 -29.18 10.58 2.79
N PHE A 71 -30.43 10.27 2.47
CA PHE A 71 -30.81 9.68 1.18
C PHE A 71 -31.71 10.54 0.31
N GLY A 72 -32.19 11.68 0.84
CA GLY A 72 -33.00 12.65 0.09
C GLY A 72 -32.26 13.90 -0.32
N GLU A 73 -31.39 14.42 0.57
CA GLU A 73 -30.62 15.65 0.31
C GLU A 73 -29.24 15.39 -0.29
N HIS A 74 -28.60 14.25 0.08
CA HIS A 74 -27.31 13.87 -0.50
C HIS A 74 -27.47 12.95 -1.69
N THR A 75 -26.74 13.25 -2.78
CA THR A 75 -26.67 12.36 -3.95
C THR A 75 -25.78 11.15 -3.67
N TRP A 76 -25.86 10.14 -4.54
CA TRP A 76 -24.98 8.98 -4.45
C TRP A 76 -23.52 9.36 -4.70
N GLU A 77 -23.27 10.25 -5.64
CA GLU A 77 -21.94 10.76 -5.99
C GLU A 77 -21.28 11.47 -4.79
N GLN A 78 -22.05 12.27 -4.04
CA GLN A 78 -21.58 12.90 -2.81
C GLN A 78 -21.22 11.87 -1.73
N GLN A 79 -21.97 10.77 -1.64
CA GLN A 79 -21.68 9.69 -0.70
C GLN A 79 -20.41 8.90 -1.14
N GLN A 80 -20.27 8.63 -2.44
CA GLN A 80 -19.05 8.02 -2.98
C GLN A 80 -17.81 8.88 -2.75
N GLU A 81 -17.94 10.20 -2.87
CA GLU A 81 -16.84 11.14 -2.55
C GLU A 81 -16.40 11.02 -1.08
N LYS A 82 -17.33 10.83 -0.13
CA LYS A 82 -16.97 10.59 1.27
C LYS A 82 -16.21 9.28 1.44
N PHE A 83 -16.58 8.22 0.73
CA PHE A 83 -15.78 6.98 0.72
C PHE A 83 -14.39 7.18 0.11
N ALA A 84 -14.28 7.99 -0.94
CA ALA A 84 -12.98 8.34 -1.52
C ALA A 84 -12.06 9.00 -0.47
N TRP A 85 -12.58 9.97 0.29
CA TRP A 85 -11.82 10.61 1.38
C TRP A 85 -11.46 9.65 2.51
N ILE A 86 -12.36 8.73 2.90
CA ILE A 86 -12.07 7.69 3.90
C ILE A 86 -10.92 6.81 3.42
N LEU A 87 -10.97 6.32 2.19
CA LEU A 87 -9.92 5.49 1.60
C LEU A 87 -8.58 6.24 1.53
N LEU A 88 -8.58 7.48 1.03
CA LEU A 88 -7.35 8.27 0.89
C LEU A 88 -6.70 8.54 2.24
N ASN A 89 -7.51 8.92 3.24
CA ASN A 89 -7.02 9.18 4.60
C ASN A 89 -6.53 7.92 5.32
N SER A 90 -6.95 6.75 4.89
CA SER A 90 -6.47 5.47 5.44
C SER A 90 -5.23 4.95 4.71
N THR A 91 -5.13 5.12 3.39
CA THR A 91 -4.05 4.51 2.58
C THR A 91 -2.73 5.28 2.65
N ILE A 92 -2.74 6.61 2.68
CA ILE A 92 -1.50 7.40 2.79
C ILE A 92 -0.74 7.13 4.09
N PRO A 93 -1.37 7.11 5.28
CA PRO A 93 -0.68 6.76 6.52
C PRO A 93 -0.06 5.36 6.51
N ILE A 94 -0.66 4.37 5.81
CA ILE A 94 -0.08 3.03 5.69
C ILE A 94 1.31 3.08 5.03
N PHE A 95 1.48 3.90 3.99
CA PHE A 95 2.78 4.08 3.35
C PHE A 95 3.77 4.82 4.24
N GLU A 96 3.31 5.84 4.95
CA GLU A 96 4.14 6.60 5.89
C GLU A 96 4.59 5.71 7.06
N GLU A 97 3.70 4.91 7.65
CA GLU A 97 4.02 3.93 8.70
C GLU A 97 5.00 2.86 8.21
N TRP A 98 4.81 2.36 6.98
CA TRP A 98 5.73 1.40 6.38
C TRP A 98 7.17 1.93 6.28
N LEU A 99 7.36 3.18 5.87
CA LEU A 99 8.68 3.81 5.83
C LEU A 99 9.29 3.95 7.23
N GLU A 100 8.49 4.33 8.24
CA GLU A 100 8.94 4.44 9.63
C GLU A 100 9.31 3.06 10.21
N GLU A 101 8.56 2.00 9.90
CA GLU A 101 8.91 0.64 10.30
C GLU A 101 10.22 0.18 9.69
N LEU A 102 10.41 0.35 8.38
CA LEU A 102 11.67 -0.02 7.72
C LEU A 102 12.86 0.74 8.31
N LYS A 103 12.70 2.05 8.56
CA LYS A 103 13.74 2.87 9.18
C LYS A 103 14.08 2.37 10.59
N ARG A 104 13.08 2.13 11.41
CA ARG A 104 13.27 1.69 12.80
C ARG A 104 13.95 0.35 12.90
N ASP A 105 13.56 -0.59 12.03
CA ASP A 105 13.93 -1.99 12.20
C ASP A 105 15.22 -2.36 11.43
N TYR A 106 15.50 -1.70 10.28
CA TYR A 106 16.59 -2.11 9.40
C TYR A 106 17.41 -0.94 8.83
N PHE A 107 16.79 0.19 8.49
CA PHE A 107 17.41 1.27 7.74
C PHE A 107 17.55 2.54 8.59
N HIS A 108 18.26 2.47 9.71
CA HIS A 108 18.33 3.54 10.72
C HIS A 108 18.77 4.90 10.17
N ASP A 109 19.58 4.92 9.12
CA ASP A 109 20.06 6.11 8.42
C ASP A 109 19.18 6.56 7.24
N MET A 110 18.09 5.84 6.93
CA MET A 110 17.20 6.12 5.83
C MET A 110 16.53 7.50 5.96
N ASN A 111 16.59 8.27 4.90
CA ASN A 111 15.89 9.55 4.82
C ASN A 111 14.48 9.35 4.27
N ILE A 112 13.51 9.17 5.17
CA ILE A 112 12.10 8.96 4.82
C ILE A 112 11.55 10.08 3.92
N LYS A 113 11.96 11.34 4.16
CA LYS A 113 11.49 12.46 3.33
C LYS A 113 11.93 12.29 1.87
N HIS A 114 13.15 11.80 1.62
CA HIS A 114 13.60 11.56 0.24
C HIS A 114 12.76 10.51 -0.46
N LEU A 115 12.34 9.45 0.24
CA LEU A 115 11.49 8.39 -0.30
C LEU A 115 10.04 8.84 -0.56
N GLN A 116 9.64 9.99 -0.05
CA GLN A 116 8.32 10.59 -0.29
C GLN A 116 8.33 11.66 -1.39
N PHE A 117 9.49 11.94 -2.00
CA PHE A 117 9.63 12.96 -3.04
C PHE A 117 10.11 12.36 -4.37
N PRO A 118 9.41 12.64 -5.51
CA PRO A 118 9.73 12.08 -6.82
C PRO A 118 11.18 12.27 -7.24
N LYS A 119 11.72 13.48 -7.02
CA LYS A 119 13.09 13.87 -7.44
C LYS A 119 14.19 13.29 -6.53
N LYS A 120 13.84 12.66 -5.42
CA LYS A 120 14.79 12.19 -4.40
C LYS A 120 14.75 10.68 -4.14
N VAL A 121 13.68 10.01 -4.56
CA VAL A 121 13.46 8.60 -4.26
C VAL A 121 14.59 7.71 -4.83
N LYS A 122 15.04 7.98 -6.06
CA LYS A 122 16.13 7.21 -6.67
C LYS A 122 17.47 7.48 -5.97
N ASP A 123 17.80 8.75 -5.72
CA ASP A 123 19.04 9.14 -5.02
C ASP A 123 19.14 8.41 -3.67
N GLU A 124 18.03 8.32 -2.92
CA GLU A 124 18.01 7.66 -1.62
C GLU A 124 18.15 6.12 -1.74
N ILE A 125 17.48 5.50 -2.70
CA ILE A 125 17.63 4.07 -2.95
C ILE A 125 19.06 3.74 -3.41
N ASP A 126 19.64 4.54 -4.29
CA ASP A 126 21.01 4.35 -4.77
C ASP A 126 22.01 4.51 -3.63
N ARG A 127 21.84 5.50 -2.75
CA ARG A 127 22.63 5.68 -1.51
C ARG A 127 22.53 4.46 -0.59
N LEU A 128 21.33 3.93 -0.36
CA LEU A 128 21.14 2.75 0.48
C LEU A 128 21.79 1.50 -0.13
N LYS A 129 21.92 1.45 -1.46
CA LYS A 129 22.60 0.37 -2.19
C LYS A 129 24.12 0.51 -2.28
N GLU A 130 24.72 1.58 -1.79
CA GLU A 130 26.20 1.72 -1.73
C GLU A 130 26.83 0.59 -0.90
N ASN A 131 26.08 0.03 0.07
CA ASN A 131 26.45 -1.18 0.80
C ASN A 131 25.50 -2.34 0.42
N PRO A 132 25.78 -3.08 -0.67
CA PRO A 132 24.88 -4.11 -1.18
C PRO A 132 25.03 -5.44 -0.44
N SER A 133 23.93 -6.20 -0.33
CA SER A 133 23.98 -7.62 -0.02
C SER A 133 24.06 -8.42 -1.32
N THR A 134 25.26 -8.89 -1.66
CA THR A 134 25.48 -9.72 -2.85
C THR A 134 24.72 -11.05 -2.73
N VAL A 135 24.67 -11.63 -1.55
CA VAL A 135 24.00 -12.92 -1.31
C VAL A 135 22.47 -12.83 -1.51
N LEU A 136 21.82 -11.80 -0.97
CA LEU A 136 20.40 -11.61 -1.13
C LEU A 136 20.05 -11.21 -2.57
N SER A 137 20.83 -10.33 -3.17
CA SER A 137 20.67 -9.91 -4.56
C SER A 137 20.75 -11.11 -5.51
N ASN A 138 21.79 -11.93 -5.43
CA ASN A 138 21.95 -13.11 -6.28
C ASN A 138 20.88 -14.18 -6.02
N SER A 139 20.43 -14.32 -4.77
CA SER A 139 19.46 -15.35 -4.40
C SER A 139 18.03 -15.01 -4.75
N PHE A 140 17.61 -13.72 -4.65
CA PHE A 140 16.19 -13.39 -4.64
C PHE A 140 15.76 -12.24 -5.56
N HIS A 141 16.65 -11.27 -5.87
CA HIS A 141 16.24 -10.04 -6.57
C HIS A 141 15.53 -10.32 -7.90
N SER A 142 16.12 -11.13 -8.78
CA SER A 142 15.51 -11.43 -10.09
C SER A 142 14.17 -12.16 -9.95
N THR A 143 14.03 -13.02 -8.93
CA THR A 143 12.77 -13.73 -8.66
C THR A 143 11.68 -12.76 -8.22
N TYR A 144 11.98 -11.79 -7.36
CA TYR A 144 11.03 -10.75 -6.97
C TYR A 144 10.75 -9.79 -8.12
N LEU A 145 11.78 -9.35 -8.84
CA LEU A 145 11.64 -8.44 -9.99
C LEU A 145 10.73 -9.01 -11.08
N GLY A 146 10.75 -10.33 -11.30
CA GLY A 146 9.87 -11.01 -12.24
C GLY A 146 8.41 -11.14 -11.79
N LYS A 147 8.07 -10.72 -10.57
CA LYS A 147 6.68 -10.74 -10.09
C LYS A 147 5.90 -9.54 -10.61
N ARG A 148 4.58 -9.69 -10.64
CA ARG A 148 3.65 -8.65 -11.06
C ARG A 148 3.79 -7.38 -10.20
N GLU A 149 3.50 -6.23 -10.78
CA GLU A 149 3.42 -4.91 -10.15
C GLU A 149 4.76 -4.25 -9.79
N ARG A 150 5.93 -4.90 -10.07
CA ARG A 150 7.24 -4.29 -9.90
C ARG A 150 7.60 -3.45 -11.11
N CYS A 151 7.74 -2.17 -10.91
CA CYS A 151 8.07 -1.24 -11.98
C CYS A 151 8.97 -0.09 -11.47
N TYR A 152 10.10 -0.44 -10.82
CA TYR A 152 11.03 0.56 -10.28
C TYR A 152 11.53 1.55 -11.32
N SER A 153 11.65 1.16 -12.59
CA SER A 153 11.98 2.09 -13.69
C SER A 153 11.00 3.27 -13.79
N LYS A 154 9.75 3.09 -13.35
CA LYS A 154 8.67 4.09 -13.35
C LYS A 154 8.49 4.77 -11.99
N ILE A 155 9.33 4.49 -11.00
CA ILE A 155 9.14 4.94 -9.62
C ILE A 155 8.94 6.46 -9.50
N VAL A 156 9.64 7.25 -10.32
CA VAL A 156 9.53 8.72 -10.30
C VAL A 156 8.12 9.15 -10.72
N ALA A 157 7.57 8.57 -11.79
CA ALA A 157 6.20 8.87 -12.24
C ALA A 157 5.16 8.45 -11.20
N LEU A 158 5.31 7.26 -10.61
CA LEU A 158 4.44 6.77 -9.54
C LEU A 158 4.49 7.70 -8.32
N MET A 159 5.68 8.21 -7.97
CA MET A 159 5.83 9.13 -6.85
C MET A 159 5.25 10.52 -7.13
N HIS A 160 5.22 10.98 -8.40
CA HIS A 160 4.47 12.19 -8.75
C HIS A 160 2.95 11.99 -8.53
N CYS A 161 2.41 10.85 -8.92
CA CYS A 161 1.02 10.49 -8.60
C CYS A 161 0.78 10.48 -7.08
N TYR A 162 1.63 9.79 -6.31
CA TYR A 162 1.56 9.78 -4.84
C TYR A 162 1.54 11.20 -4.26
N ARG A 163 2.41 12.09 -4.77
CA ARG A 163 2.52 13.46 -4.26
C ARG A 163 1.23 14.26 -4.42
N VAL A 164 0.56 14.15 -5.56
CA VAL A 164 -0.74 14.84 -5.80
C VAL A 164 -1.79 14.38 -4.79
N PHE A 165 -1.98 13.08 -4.63
CA PHE A 165 -2.97 12.55 -3.68
C PHE A 165 -2.61 12.88 -2.22
N LYS A 166 -1.33 12.90 -1.88
CA LYS A 166 -0.85 13.33 -0.55
C LYS A 166 -1.18 14.81 -0.28
N GLU A 167 -0.92 15.70 -1.24
CA GLU A 167 -1.25 17.13 -1.06
C GLU A 167 -2.76 17.35 -1.04
N ALA A 168 -3.55 16.62 -1.81
CA ALA A 168 -5.01 16.66 -1.73
C ALA A 168 -5.49 16.29 -0.32
N ARG A 169 -4.93 15.19 0.26
CA ARG A 169 -5.23 14.79 1.63
C ARG A 169 -4.83 15.87 2.64
N ASN A 170 -3.68 16.51 2.45
CA ASN A 170 -3.24 17.58 3.33
C ASN A 170 -4.19 18.79 3.26
N CYS A 171 -4.64 19.19 2.08
CA CYS A 171 -5.64 20.23 1.90
C CYS A 171 -6.96 19.87 2.59
N TYR A 172 -7.42 18.61 2.48
CA TYR A 172 -8.62 18.13 3.15
C TYR A 172 -8.51 18.26 4.67
N MET A 173 -7.37 17.86 5.23
CA MET A 173 -7.17 17.84 6.68
C MET A 173 -6.91 19.20 7.29
N HIS A 174 -6.27 20.12 6.55
CA HIS A 174 -5.72 21.35 7.13
C HIS A 174 -6.20 22.64 6.47
N ASN A 175 -6.81 22.57 5.28
CA ASN A 175 -7.22 23.73 4.50
C ASN A 175 -8.71 23.73 4.10
N GLY A 176 -9.55 23.04 4.88
CA GLY A 176 -11.00 22.99 4.63
C GLY A 176 -11.35 22.43 3.25
N SER A 177 -10.61 21.46 2.76
CA SER A 177 -10.76 20.83 1.43
C SER A 177 -10.48 21.76 0.25
N LYS A 178 -9.86 22.93 0.44
CA LYS A 178 -9.54 23.86 -0.64
C LYS A 178 -8.12 23.64 -1.13
N ALA A 179 -7.94 23.65 -2.45
CA ALA A 179 -6.63 23.50 -3.08
C ALA A 179 -5.71 24.66 -2.72
N ASP A 180 -4.49 24.33 -2.31
CA ASP A 180 -3.40 25.28 -2.07
C ASP A 180 -2.36 25.25 -3.21
N THR A 181 -1.36 26.11 -3.12
CA THR A 181 -0.25 26.17 -4.10
C THR A 181 0.54 24.88 -4.16
N LYS A 182 0.70 24.15 -3.04
CA LYS A 182 1.44 22.88 -3.02
C LYS A 182 0.73 21.82 -3.85
N LEU A 183 -0.60 21.76 -3.79
CA LEU A 183 -1.38 20.83 -4.58
C LEU A 183 -1.37 21.20 -6.06
N THR A 184 -1.53 22.48 -6.41
CA THR A 184 -1.47 22.93 -7.82
C THR A 184 -0.11 22.66 -8.44
N ASP A 185 0.98 22.93 -7.71
CA ASP A 185 2.35 22.64 -8.15
C ASP A 185 2.59 21.12 -8.30
N ALA A 186 2.14 20.32 -7.32
CA ALA A 186 2.25 18.86 -7.39
C ALA A 186 1.48 18.30 -8.60
N TYR A 187 0.31 18.85 -8.90
CA TYR A 187 -0.47 18.45 -10.07
C TYR A 187 0.22 18.87 -11.40
N ALA A 188 0.77 20.05 -11.47
CA ALA A 188 1.54 20.50 -12.64
C ALA A 188 2.76 19.58 -12.89
N ASP A 189 3.48 19.22 -11.85
CA ASP A 189 4.60 18.27 -11.92
C ASP A 189 4.15 16.85 -12.32
N TYR A 190 2.95 16.42 -11.93
CA TYR A 190 2.37 15.10 -12.23
C TYR A 190 1.79 15.00 -13.64
N SER A 191 1.13 16.06 -14.12
CA SER A 191 0.37 16.05 -15.37
C SER A 191 1.11 15.44 -16.58
N PRO A 192 2.44 15.67 -16.78
CA PRO A 192 3.19 15.03 -17.86
C PRO A 192 3.33 13.50 -17.74
N PHE A 193 3.17 12.97 -16.53
CA PHE A 193 3.24 11.53 -16.23
C PHE A 193 1.88 10.85 -16.15
N ALA A 194 0.78 11.60 -16.28
CA ALA A 194 -0.58 11.08 -16.17
C ALA A 194 -1.00 10.28 -17.42
N THR A 195 -0.20 9.29 -17.79
CA THR A 195 -0.47 8.36 -18.89
C THR A 195 -0.34 6.90 -18.44
N PRO A 196 -1.09 5.97 -19.08
CA PRO A 196 -1.00 4.54 -18.76
C PRO A 196 0.43 4.00 -18.87
N GLU A 197 1.18 4.44 -19.88
CA GLU A 197 2.55 3.98 -20.14
C GLU A 197 3.55 4.50 -19.09
N ALA A 198 3.39 5.74 -18.65
CA ALA A 198 4.27 6.34 -17.64
C ALA A 198 4.08 5.71 -16.28
N LEU A 199 2.83 5.38 -15.90
CA LEU A 199 2.47 4.76 -14.63
C LEU A 199 2.46 3.23 -14.69
N ASP A 200 2.62 2.63 -15.88
CA ASP A 200 2.50 1.17 -16.08
C ASP A 200 1.17 0.63 -15.51
N VAL A 201 0.06 1.22 -15.91
CA VAL A 201 -1.30 0.88 -15.50
C VAL A 201 -2.22 0.75 -16.70
N SER A 202 -3.32 0.03 -16.57
CA SER A 202 -4.36 -0.02 -17.60
C SER A 202 -5.19 1.26 -17.66
N GLU A 203 -5.30 1.96 -16.53
CA GLU A 203 -6.08 3.18 -16.39
C GLU A 203 -5.39 4.13 -15.40
N VAL A 204 -5.24 5.38 -15.82
CA VAL A 204 -4.69 6.44 -14.96
C VAL A 204 -5.68 6.77 -13.84
N PRO A 205 -5.22 6.87 -12.57
CA PRO A 205 -6.07 7.34 -11.49
C PRO A 205 -6.67 8.71 -11.80
N GLU A 206 -7.99 8.78 -11.80
CA GLU A 206 -8.72 10.02 -12.06
C GLU A 206 -8.42 11.06 -10.97
N PHE A 207 -7.92 12.20 -11.37
CA PHE A 207 -7.72 13.35 -10.49
C PHE A 207 -8.07 14.64 -11.26
N PRO A 208 -9.09 15.40 -10.85
CA PRO A 208 -9.46 16.65 -11.53
C PRO A 208 -8.37 17.71 -11.33
N ALA A 209 -8.09 18.48 -12.36
CA ALA A 209 -7.13 19.58 -12.26
C ALA A 209 -7.55 20.55 -11.13
N PRO A 210 -6.71 20.73 -10.09
CA PRO A 210 -7.07 21.58 -8.97
C PRO A 210 -6.98 23.05 -9.35
N VAL A 211 -7.97 23.84 -8.91
CA VAL A 211 -7.96 25.31 -9.04
C VAL A 211 -7.70 25.91 -7.66
N LEU A 212 -6.72 26.79 -7.57
CA LEU A 212 -6.30 27.41 -6.31
C LEU A 212 -7.49 28.06 -5.58
N GLY A 213 -7.68 27.69 -4.31
CA GLY A 213 -8.75 28.19 -3.46
C GLY A 213 -10.12 27.51 -3.66
N GLU A 214 -10.28 26.68 -4.69
CA GLU A 214 -11.51 25.91 -4.92
C GLU A 214 -11.53 24.60 -4.15
N GLU A 215 -12.73 24.06 -3.94
CA GLU A 215 -12.94 22.78 -3.25
C GLU A 215 -12.45 21.62 -4.10
N ILE A 216 -11.66 20.74 -3.48
CA ILE A 216 -11.15 19.52 -4.10
C ILE A 216 -12.24 18.46 -4.06
N ARG A 217 -12.54 17.88 -5.21
CA ARG A 217 -13.47 16.75 -5.34
C ARG A 217 -12.73 15.52 -5.84
N LEU A 218 -12.85 14.43 -5.11
CA LEU A 218 -12.25 13.17 -5.48
C LEU A 218 -13.29 12.15 -5.87
N SER A 219 -13.06 11.47 -6.99
CA SER A 219 -13.87 10.31 -7.32
C SER A 219 -13.38 9.07 -6.56
N LEU A 220 -14.32 8.20 -6.20
CA LEU A 220 -13.99 6.91 -5.60
C LEU A 220 -13.09 6.08 -6.53
N ARG A 221 -13.34 6.12 -7.85
CA ARG A 221 -12.55 5.44 -8.87
C ARG A 221 -11.09 5.94 -8.89
N GLY A 222 -10.89 7.26 -8.80
CA GLY A 222 -9.57 7.85 -8.75
C GLY A 222 -8.76 7.40 -7.54
N VAL A 223 -9.37 7.36 -6.36
CA VAL A 223 -8.67 6.91 -5.13
C VAL A 223 -8.40 5.41 -5.14
N VAL A 224 -9.29 4.60 -5.72
CA VAL A 224 -9.03 3.17 -5.93
C VAL A 224 -7.82 2.97 -6.86
N GLY A 225 -7.78 3.69 -7.99
CA GLY A 225 -6.62 3.69 -8.88
C GLY A 225 -5.34 4.13 -8.20
N PHE A 226 -5.40 5.19 -7.37
CA PHE A 226 -4.28 5.63 -6.55
C PHE A 226 -3.78 4.55 -5.58
N SER A 227 -4.68 3.82 -4.92
CA SER A 227 -4.28 2.73 -4.02
C SER A 227 -3.51 1.63 -4.75
N TYR A 228 -3.84 1.37 -6.02
CA TYR A 228 -3.05 0.46 -6.86
C TYR A 228 -1.66 1.02 -7.18
N ILE A 229 -1.56 2.33 -7.46
CA ILE A 229 -0.24 3.01 -7.60
C ILE A 229 0.58 2.84 -6.31
N LEU A 230 -0.04 3.01 -5.15
CA LEU A 230 0.63 2.85 -3.86
C LEU A 230 1.16 1.43 -3.65
N ILE A 231 0.39 0.40 -4.02
CA ILE A 231 0.85 -0.99 -4.02
C ILE A 231 2.09 -1.15 -4.91
N LYS A 232 2.08 -0.60 -6.14
CA LYS A 232 3.23 -0.65 -7.06
C LYS A 232 4.47 0.02 -6.45
N ILE A 233 4.31 1.16 -5.79
CA ILE A 233 5.41 1.85 -5.08
C ILE A 233 5.97 0.93 -3.99
N LEU A 234 5.12 0.42 -3.10
CA LEU A 234 5.52 -0.45 -1.99
C LEU A 234 6.31 -1.67 -2.47
N VAL A 235 5.78 -2.43 -3.44
CA VAL A 235 6.42 -3.66 -3.90
C VAL A 235 7.67 -3.41 -4.75
N SER A 236 7.74 -2.27 -5.45
CA SER A 236 8.93 -1.89 -6.22
C SER A 236 10.08 -1.48 -5.29
N LEU A 237 9.80 -0.65 -4.28
CA LEU A 237 10.80 -0.26 -3.29
C LEU A 237 11.24 -1.45 -2.43
N ASP A 238 10.32 -2.34 -2.03
CA ASP A 238 10.61 -3.60 -1.32
C ASP A 238 11.65 -4.43 -2.09
N THR A 239 11.46 -4.57 -3.40
CA THR A 239 12.35 -5.35 -4.27
C THR A 239 13.73 -4.71 -4.41
N GLU A 240 13.82 -3.39 -4.44
CA GLU A 240 15.12 -2.70 -4.53
C GLU A 240 15.87 -2.69 -3.17
N LEU A 241 15.14 -2.51 -2.08
CA LEU A 241 15.72 -2.49 -0.73
C LEU A 241 16.27 -3.85 -0.30
N LEU A 242 15.75 -4.96 -0.81
CA LEU A 242 16.30 -6.29 -0.51
C LEU A 242 17.75 -6.46 -0.98
N CYS A 243 18.23 -5.65 -1.92
CA CYS A 243 19.60 -5.69 -2.43
C CYS A 243 20.63 -5.06 -1.47
N THR A 244 20.21 -4.50 -0.36
CA THR A 244 21.07 -3.80 0.59
C THR A 244 21.56 -4.73 1.71
N ALA A 245 22.71 -4.43 2.30
CA ALA A 245 23.22 -5.18 3.48
C ALA A 245 22.23 -5.11 4.67
N ASN A 246 21.50 -4.01 4.82
CA ASN A 246 20.51 -3.84 5.88
C ASN A 246 19.37 -4.86 5.79
N ALA A 247 19.04 -5.35 4.59
CA ALA A 247 18.02 -6.37 4.36
C ALA A 247 18.40 -7.75 4.93
N GLU A 248 19.68 -8.00 5.17
CA GLU A 248 20.15 -9.24 5.79
C GLU A 248 19.55 -9.44 7.19
N GLY A 249 19.28 -8.34 7.91
CA GLY A 249 18.62 -8.36 9.21
C GLY A 249 17.22 -8.97 9.15
N GLU A 250 16.39 -8.60 8.15
CA GLU A 250 15.07 -9.19 7.92
C GLU A 250 15.20 -10.70 7.63
N PHE A 251 16.11 -11.08 6.74
CA PHE A 251 16.34 -12.48 6.40
C PHE A 251 16.73 -13.31 7.61
N ILE A 252 17.72 -12.84 8.39
CA ILE A 252 18.20 -13.52 9.61
C ILE A 252 17.08 -13.61 10.65
N SER A 253 16.33 -12.54 10.87
CA SER A 253 15.23 -12.51 11.84
C SER A 253 14.15 -13.56 11.51
N ARG A 254 13.67 -13.58 10.28
CA ARG A 254 12.66 -14.56 9.83
C ARG A 254 13.18 -15.98 9.83
N TYR A 255 14.47 -16.16 9.51
CA TYR A 255 15.10 -17.49 9.59
C TYR A 255 15.11 -18.01 11.03
N LYS A 256 15.55 -17.19 12.00
CA LYS A 256 15.59 -17.53 13.42
C LYS A 256 14.21 -17.77 14.01
N GLU A 257 13.22 -16.95 13.65
CA GLU A 257 11.83 -17.12 14.08
C GLU A 257 11.28 -18.49 13.66
N LYS A 258 11.57 -18.90 12.43
CA LYS A 258 11.07 -20.16 11.88
C LYS A 258 11.87 -21.38 12.32
N HIS A 259 13.18 -21.21 12.50
CA HIS A 259 14.13 -22.27 12.85
C HIS A 259 14.83 -21.94 14.17
N THR A 260 14.16 -22.26 15.28
CA THR A 260 14.66 -21.96 16.65
C THR A 260 15.84 -22.81 17.06
N LEU A 261 16.06 -23.96 16.41
CA LEU A 261 17.17 -24.87 16.68
C LEU A 261 18.17 -24.84 15.54
N LEU A 262 19.47 -24.81 15.90
CA LEU A 262 20.57 -24.98 14.96
C LEU A 262 20.46 -26.32 14.26
N ARG A 263 20.45 -26.33 12.93
CA ARG A 263 20.28 -27.56 12.14
C ARG A 263 21.57 -27.88 11.39
N ALA A 264 22.03 -29.12 11.51
CA ALA A 264 23.14 -29.59 10.72
C ALA A 264 22.74 -29.79 9.26
N LEU A 265 23.57 -29.32 8.34
CA LEU A 265 23.45 -29.60 6.92
C LEU A 265 23.88 -31.03 6.62
N LYS A 266 23.25 -31.66 5.63
CA LYS A 266 23.63 -32.97 5.15
C LYS A 266 25.05 -32.91 4.57
N PRO A 267 25.88 -33.99 4.74
CA PRO A 267 27.23 -34.01 4.20
C PRO A 267 27.29 -33.97 2.66
N ASP A 268 26.28 -34.52 2.01
CA ASP A 268 26.11 -34.49 0.55
C ASP A 268 25.71 -33.09 0.09
N ALA A 269 26.47 -32.54 -0.86
CA ALA A 269 26.31 -31.14 -1.32
C ALA A 269 24.93 -30.87 -1.92
N ASP A 270 24.40 -31.79 -2.74
CA ASP A 270 23.10 -31.59 -3.41
C ASP A 270 21.96 -31.70 -2.42
N LYS A 271 22.06 -32.61 -1.43
CA LYS A 271 21.10 -32.73 -0.35
C LYS A 271 21.15 -31.51 0.57
N ALA A 272 22.33 -30.92 0.82
CA ALA A 272 22.45 -29.69 1.57
C ALA A 272 21.79 -28.50 0.85
N LYS A 273 21.96 -28.37 -0.48
CA LYS A 273 21.29 -27.35 -1.30
C LYS A 273 19.77 -27.49 -1.26
N GLN A 274 19.25 -28.72 -1.39
CA GLN A 274 17.82 -28.98 -1.29
C GLN A 274 17.28 -28.63 0.10
N GLN A 275 18.01 -28.99 1.16
CA GLN A 275 17.67 -28.71 2.55
C GLN A 275 17.60 -27.20 2.81
N VAL A 276 18.61 -26.44 2.38
CA VAL A 276 18.62 -24.96 2.53
C VAL A 276 17.48 -24.33 1.74
N SER A 277 17.26 -24.75 0.49
CA SER A 277 16.12 -24.25 -0.31
C SER A 277 14.78 -24.52 0.36
N GLN A 278 14.63 -25.66 1.04
CA GLN A 278 13.41 -25.97 1.80
C GLN A 278 13.27 -25.07 3.04
N TYR A 279 14.35 -24.85 3.80
CA TYR A 279 14.32 -24.00 4.98
C TYR A 279 13.96 -22.56 4.64
N VAL A 280 14.55 -22.01 3.59
CA VAL A 280 14.29 -20.67 3.10
C VAL A 280 12.82 -20.50 2.67
N ARG A 281 12.27 -21.50 1.96
CA ARG A 281 10.83 -21.49 1.61
C ARG A 281 9.91 -21.55 2.84
N GLN A 282 10.29 -22.29 3.88
CA GLN A 282 9.55 -22.33 5.15
C GLN A 282 9.52 -20.96 5.85
N CYS A 283 10.55 -20.13 5.64
CA CYS A 283 10.58 -18.74 6.11
C CYS A 283 9.70 -17.79 5.24
N GLY A 284 9.08 -18.30 4.18
CA GLY A 284 8.22 -17.52 3.29
C GLY A 284 8.98 -16.76 2.20
N PHE A 285 10.26 -17.08 1.96
CA PHE A 285 11.00 -16.57 0.81
C PHE A 285 10.83 -17.50 -0.41
N PRO A 286 11.06 -17.01 -1.63
CA PRO A 286 11.09 -17.85 -2.82
C PRO A 286 12.27 -18.82 -2.78
N THR A 287 12.28 -19.81 -3.69
CA THR A 287 13.45 -20.69 -3.87
C THR A 287 14.65 -19.84 -4.29
N PRO A 288 15.77 -19.90 -3.54
CA PRO A 288 16.95 -19.10 -3.86
C PRO A 288 17.62 -19.60 -5.15
N LEU A 289 18.16 -18.66 -5.94
CA LEU A 289 18.91 -18.96 -7.16
C LEU A 289 20.38 -19.27 -6.86
N ALA A 290 21.02 -18.52 -5.98
CA ALA A 290 22.42 -18.67 -5.55
C ALA A 290 22.49 -19.45 -4.23
N VAL A 291 22.17 -20.75 -4.26
CA VAL A 291 22.07 -21.56 -3.03
C VAL A 291 23.43 -21.74 -2.36
N ASP A 292 24.53 -21.83 -3.11
CA ASP A 292 25.88 -22.00 -2.56
C ASP A 292 26.31 -20.76 -1.73
N ASP A 293 26.09 -19.56 -2.26
CA ASP A 293 26.37 -18.30 -1.56
C ASP A 293 25.52 -18.20 -0.28
N LEU A 294 24.27 -18.63 -0.36
CA LEU A 294 23.35 -18.62 0.77
C LEU A 294 23.75 -19.64 1.85
N ILE A 295 24.28 -20.80 1.49
CA ILE A 295 24.84 -21.77 2.44
C ILE A 295 26.02 -21.13 3.22
N LEU A 296 26.92 -20.46 2.52
CA LEU A 296 28.06 -19.77 3.15
C LEU A 296 27.59 -18.66 4.10
N PHE A 297 26.58 -17.90 3.68
CA PHE A 297 25.96 -16.87 4.50
C PHE A 297 25.31 -17.46 5.78
N LEU A 298 24.54 -18.54 5.64
CA LEU A 298 23.90 -19.19 6.80
C LEU A 298 24.93 -19.76 7.78
N LEU A 299 26.04 -20.30 7.29
CA LEU A 299 27.15 -20.80 8.11
C LEU A 299 27.88 -19.66 8.83
N SER A 300 28.19 -18.56 8.15
CA SER A 300 28.89 -17.40 8.74
C SER A 300 28.06 -16.71 9.83
N HIS A 301 26.74 -16.75 9.74
CA HIS A 301 25.82 -16.22 10.76
C HIS A 301 25.36 -17.27 11.79
N HIS A 302 25.96 -18.45 11.82
CA HIS A 302 25.60 -19.55 12.73
C HIS A 302 24.13 -19.92 12.71
N LEU A 303 23.49 -19.86 11.54
CA LEU A 303 22.10 -20.23 11.36
C LEU A 303 21.93 -21.72 11.00
N VAL A 304 22.98 -22.34 10.49
CA VAL A 304 23.13 -23.79 10.28
C VAL A 304 24.55 -24.24 10.71
N SER A 305 24.74 -25.52 10.91
CA SER A 305 26.07 -26.14 11.14
C SER A 305 26.41 -27.13 10.02
N ARG A 306 27.66 -27.46 9.89
CA ARG A 306 28.11 -28.57 9.03
C ARG A 306 27.96 -29.89 9.73
#